data_c7f009f5abfcf1b3042a82b3a732ce03
#
_entry.id   c7f009f5abfcf1b3042a82b3a732ce03
#
_cell.length_a   1.000
_cell.length_b   1.000
_cell.length_c   1.000
_cell.angle_alpha   90.00
_cell.angle_beta   90.00
_cell.angle_gamma   90.00
#
_symmetry.space_group_name_H-M   'P 1'
#
loop_
_entity.id
_entity.type
_entity.pdbx_description
1 polymer ?
#
loop_
_entity_poly.entity_id
_entity_poly.type
_entity_poly.pdbx_seq_one_letter_code
_entity_poly.pdbx_strand_id
1 'polypeptide(L)'
;MKKHITRLLFAALLLLALCIGASAAGPSGKCGPSAYWSFDSSTGTLTISGSGAMNDCVFQWGDPDPRPWSAYLSEIKTVVIGDSITKIGKESFSSLSCTTVRIGKNVQVIGENAFMNCTSLTGDLVIPDSVTTIDRWAFFGSVISNGTLTLGKGLRTIGERAFTGCSFSGGLTIPEGVTEIAEGAFCSSSKYSSSPALGKITGTLTLPSTLKTIGAYAFAYEGFSGELLIPDGVTSIGANAFVECDGFGGTLSLPDSVKTVGESVFYLCEGFTGLKLSAGLTKIERYSFAHMYGLKTKVVIPEGVTEIGESAFSCSDMPSVSLPSTLKKIGKQAFQFAGLTKITLPNGLETIGDEAFDCWNVNKAIVIPASVKSIGKNAFRRYSYYGSGTLGVYFLGDAPQLVGTLNANCSFPSDWTLFYLPGTSGWTGDTYEGYQIAPWDGETRWDNLYTRRFGYDVRGYEIETSWSVNTDTGKITLTDDLNEGCAVAVSYDADGRVTSIGVLRTKTDFVVLNLQDTCRLFLLNASSAPRLNTPVTINDYLPT
;
A
#
# COMPACT_ATOMS: atom_id res chain seq x y z
N MET A 1 14.33 37.13 21.90
CA MET A 1 14.96 37.27 23.23
C MET A 1 14.77 36.05 24.15
N LYS A 2 13.62 35.41 24.30
CA LYS A 2 13.43 34.24 25.19
C LYS A 2 14.29 33.02 24.84
N LYS A 3 14.54 32.73 23.57
CA LYS A 3 15.35 31.56 23.13
C LYS A 3 16.87 31.70 23.39
N HIS A 4 17.38 32.92 23.55
CA HIS A 4 18.79 33.13 23.87
C HIS A 4 19.08 33.08 25.38
N ILE A 5 18.09 33.43 26.18
CA ILE A 5 18.21 33.39 27.65
C ILE A 5 18.26 31.94 28.15
N THR A 6 17.49 31.04 27.55
CA THR A 6 17.51 29.61 27.92
C THR A 6 18.83 28.94 27.56
N ARG A 7 19.49 29.33 26.46
CA ARG A 7 20.81 28.81 26.06
C ARG A 7 21.94 29.31 26.95
N LEU A 8 21.83 30.55 27.45
CA LEU A 8 22.81 31.12 28.38
C LEU A 8 22.68 30.55 29.79
N LEU A 9 21.47 30.26 30.26
CA LEU A 9 21.25 29.58 31.55
C LEU A 9 21.77 28.11 31.53
N PHE A 10 21.63 27.41 30.41
CA PHE A 10 22.19 26.06 30.28
C PHE A 10 23.73 26.04 30.23
N ALA A 11 24.35 27.03 29.58
CA ALA A 11 25.79 27.17 29.54
C ALA A 11 26.39 27.56 30.93
N ALA A 12 25.67 28.40 31.68
CA ALA A 12 26.09 28.78 33.03
C ALA A 12 25.96 27.64 34.05
N LEU A 13 24.97 26.76 33.96
CA LEU A 13 24.86 25.57 34.77
C LEU A 13 25.97 24.54 34.45
N LEU A 14 26.44 24.47 33.20
CA LEU A 14 27.55 23.57 32.80
C LEU A 14 28.92 24.04 33.34
N LEU A 15 29.12 25.35 33.52
CA LEU A 15 30.35 25.91 34.05
C LEU A 15 30.39 25.86 35.60
N LEU A 16 29.24 25.84 36.27
CA LEU A 16 29.18 25.72 37.73
C LEU A 16 29.43 24.29 38.23
N ALA A 17 29.29 23.29 37.40
CA ALA A 17 29.57 21.89 37.73
C ALA A 17 31.08 21.55 37.75
N LEU A 18 31.96 22.51 37.38
CA LEU A 18 33.41 22.30 37.30
C LEU A 18 34.17 22.80 38.56
N CYS A 19 33.49 23.39 39.52
CA CYS A 19 34.13 23.94 40.71
C CYS A 19 33.35 23.68 42.00
N ILE A 20 33.11 22.42 42.36
CA ILE A 20 32.75 22.09 43.74
C ILE A 20 33.40 20.75 44.15
N GLY A 21 34.35 20.87 45.07
CA GLY A 21 34.69 19.90 46.08
C GLY A 21 35.11 18.51 45.68
N ALA A 22 36.28 18.08 46.13
CA ALA A 22 36.69 16.67 46.18
C ALA A 22 35.67 15.84 46.99
N SER A 23 34.58 15.46 46.35
CA SER A 23 33.73 14.35 46.75
C SER A 23 34.55 13.09 46.58
N ALA A 24 34.52 12.18 47.53
CA ALA A 24 35.15 10.87 47.42
C ALA A 24 34.79 10.30 46.03
N ALA A 25 35.81 10.01 45.22
CA ALA A 25 35.61 9.54 43.86
C ALA A 25 34.69 8.32 43.92
N GLY A 26 33.51 8.44 43.31
CA GLY A 26 32.55 7.34 43.24
C GLY A 26 33.16 6.10 42.53
N PRO A 27 32.46 4.97 42.53
CA PRO A 27 32.96 3.78 41.87
C PRO A 27 33.22 4.06 40.39
N SER A 28 34.36 3.57 39.89
CA SER A 28 34.84 3.82 38.54
C SER A 28 35.75 2.69 38.03
N GLY A 29 35.97 2.62 36.74
CA GLY A 29 36.81 1.59 36.14
C GLY A 29 36.92 1.71 34.62
N LYS A 30 37.56 0.74 33.98
CA LYS A 30 37.66 0.63 32.54
C LYS A 30 36.39 -0.01 31.93
N CYS A 31 35.96 0.50 30.79
CA CYS A 31 34.90 -0.09 29.96
C CYS A 31 35.30 -0.14 28.49
N GLY A 32 36.57 0.04 28.17
CA GLY A 32 37.17 -0.06 26.84
C GLY A 32 38.70 0.13 26.91
N PRO A 33 39.42 0.05 25.79
CA PRO A 33 40.87 0.24 25.75
C PRO A 33 41.30 1.57 26.35
N SER A 34 40.59 2.66 26.02
CA SER A 34 40.80 4.02 26.56
C SER A 34 39.50 4.66 27.05
N ALA A 35 38.42 3.87 27.20
CA ALA A 35 37.15 4.31 27.76
C ALA A 35 37.03 3.90 29.23
N TYR A 36 36.48 4.78 30.04
CA TYR A 36 36.31 4.63 31.48
C TYR A 36 34.87 4.96 31.87
N TRP A 37 34.40 4.34 32.94
CA TRP A 37 33.11 4.65 33.55
C TRP A 37 33.32 5.22 34.97
N SER A 38 32.37 6.03 35.39
CA SER A 38 32.25 6.47 36.79
C SER A 38 30.77 6.61 37.14
N PHE A 39 30.41 6.31 38.38
CA PHE A 39 29.06 6.44 38.89
C PHE A 39 28.99 7.40 40.07
N ASP A 40 28.13 8.38 39.97
CA ASP A 40 27.81 9.30 41.05
C ASP A 40 26.47 8.88 41.67
N SER A 41 26.53 8.26 42.86
CA SER A 41 25.35 7.77 43.57
C SER A 41 24.46 8.90 44.11
N SER A 42 24.97 10.11 44.26
CA SER A 42 24.19 11.26 44.75
C SER A 42 23.21 11.77 43.70
N THR A 43 23.54 11.62 42.41
CA THR A 43 22.73 12.04 41.28
C THR A 43 22.15 10.85 40.48
N GLY A 44 22.64 9.64 40.73
CA GLY A 44 22.31 8.47 39.91
C GLY A 44 22.92 8.56 38.51
N THR A 45 24.02 9.25 38.30
CA THR A 45 24.63 9.50 36.99
C THR A 45 25.76 8.53 36.69
N LEU A 46 25.60 7.71 35.65
CA LEU A 46 26.67 6.91 35.05
C LEU A 46 27.29 7.72 33.90
N THR A 47 28.58 8.02 34.04
CA THR A 47 29.33 8.75 33.01
C THR A 47 30.36 7.82 32.35
N ILE A 48 30.33 7.77 31.01
CA ILE A 48 31.37 7.15 30.19
C ILE A 48 32.30 8.23 29.67
N SER A 49 33.57 8.14 30.01
CA SER A 49 34.61 9.13 29.70
C SER A 49 35.80 8.49 28.98
N GLY A 50 36.86 9.28 28.75
CA GLY A 50 38.02 8.82 27.98
C GLY A 50 37.78 8.95 26.49
N SER A 51 38.25 8.02 25.66
CA SER A 51 38.20 8.09 24.20
C SER A 51 38.09 6.71 23.53
N GLY A 52 37.63 6.72 22.26
CA GLY A 52 37.56 5.51 21.46
C GLY A 52 36.32 4.66 21.75
N ALA A 53 36.43 3.36 21.54
CA ALA A 53 35.29 2.44 21.63
C ALA A 53 35.14 1.92 23.08
N MET A 54 33.86 1.76 23.48
CA MET A 54 33.52 0.90 24.62
C MET A 54 33.64 -0.58 24.23
N ASN A 55 33.95 -1.44 25.21
CA ASN A 55 33.84 -2.89 25.04
C ASN A 55 32.36 -3.32 24.90
N ASP A 56 32.16 -4.44 24.24
CA ASP A 56 30.85 -5.10 24.19
C ASP A 56 30.62 -5.82 25.55
N CYS A 57 29.40 -5.79 26.06
CA CYS A 57 28.98 -6.42 27.32
C CYS A 57 28.01 -7.58 27.03
N VAL A 58 28.47 -8.57 26.27
CA VAL A 58 27.61 -9.67 25.79
C VAL A 58 27.29 -10.62 26.95
N PHE A 59 25.99 -10.75 27.21
CA PHE A 59 25.47 -11.67 28.22
C PHE A 59 25.58 -13.13 27.77
N GLN A 60 26.03 -13.99 28.70
CA GLN A 60 25.93 -15.43 28.52
C GLN A 60 25.03 -16.00 29.62
N TRP A 61 24.18 -16.95 29.24
CA TRP A 61 23.21 -17.54 30.16
C TRP A 61 23.97 -18.27 31.31
N GLY A 62 23.69 -17.86 32.54
CA GLY A 62 24.30 -18.44 33.75
C GLY A 62 25.55 -17.71 34.23
N ASP A 63 26.13 -16.79 33.47
CA ASP A 63 27.26 -15.98 33.88
C ASP A 63 26.82 -14.70 34.64
N PRO A 64 27.69 -14.14 35.47
CA PRO A 64 27.46 -12.83 36.07
C PRO A 64 27.32 -11.74 34.99
N ASP A 65 26.57 -10.68 35.31
CA ASP A 65 26.45 -9.52 34.43
C ASP A 65 27.82 -8.94 34.05
N PRO A 66 28.18 -8.93 32.75
CA PRO A 66 29.52 -8.53 32.29
C PRO A 66 29.75 -7.01 32.36
N ARG A 67 28.74 -6.23 32.66
CA ARG A 67 28.84 -4.77 32.72
C ARG A 67 29.67 -4.34 33.93
N PRO A 68 30.69 -3.49 33.76
CA PRO A 68 31.53 -3.04 34.88
C PRO A 68 30.78 -2.29 35.98
N TRP A 69 29.59 -1.75 35.68
CA TRP A 69 28.68 -1.05 36.61
C TRP A 69 27.49 -1.90 37.05
N SER A 70 27.58 -3.22 36.92
CA SER A 70 26.44 -4.14 37.21
C SER A 70 25.92 -4.03 38.65
N ALA A 71 26.76 -3.65 39.60
CA ALA A 71 26.34 -3.44 40.98
C ALA A 71 25.42 -2.24 41.20
N TYR A 72 25.29 -1.32 40.23
CA TYR A 72 24.56 -0.04 40.37
C TYR A 72 23.34 0.08 39.44
N LEU A 73 22.94 -0.98 38.74
CA LEU A 73 21.90 -0.92 37.67
C LEU A 73 20.59 -0.30 38.13
N SER A 74 20.17 -0.59 39.35
CA SER A 74 18.91 -0.05 39.92
C SER A 74 18.99 1.43 40.34
N GLU A 75 20.23 1.95 40.49
CA GLU A 75 20.48 3.32 40.95
C GLU A 75 20.73 4.27 39.77
N ILE A 76 21.06 3.74 38.56
CA ILE A 76 21.36 4.54 37.39
C ILE A 76 20.08 5.22 36.88
N LYS A 77 20.01 6.55 36.95
CA LYS A 77 18.93 7.39 36.43
C LYS A 77 19.34 8.13 35.16
N THR A 78 20.61 8.46 35.02
CA THR A 78 21.13 9.20 33.88
C THR A 78 22.35 8.50 33.31
N VAL A 79 22.42 8.34 32.01
CA VAL A 79 23.60 7.86 31.28
C VAL A 79 24.18 9.00 30.46
N VAL A 80 25.43 9.32 30.65
CA VAL A 80 26.17 10.34 29.90
C VAL A 80 27.34 9.70 29.17
N ILE A 81 27.27 9.69 27.84
CA ILE A 81 28.38 9.23 26.98
C ILE A 81 29.22 10.45 26.60
N GLY A 82 30.49 10.45 26.92
CA GLY A 82 31.42 11.55 26.67
C GLY A 82 31.69 11.78 25.18
N ASP A 83 32.03 13.02 24.87
CA ASP A 83 32.18 13.49 23.48
C ASP A 83 33.34 12.82 22.70
N SER A 84 34.31 12.20 23.38
CA SER A 84 35.45 11.50 22.73
C SER A 84 35.23 9.99 22.56
N ILE A 85 34.08 9.47 22.98
CA ILE A 85 33.69 8.09 22.73
C ILE A 85 33.19 7.97 21.27
N THR A 86 33.66 6.92 20.58
CA THR A 86 33.35 6.68 19.17
C THR A 86 32.39 5.52 18.94
N LYS A 87 32.32 4.56 19.87
CA LYS A 87 31.38 3.42 19.80
C LYS A 87 30.77 3.15 21.17
N ILE A 88 29.48 2.97 21.22
CA ILE A 88 28.76 2.39 22.35
C ILE A 88 28.74 0.89 22.14
N GLY A 89 29.24 0.13 23.14
CA GLY A 89 29.34 -1.32 23.06
C GLY A 89 28.00 -2.03 23.05
N LYS A 90 27.97 -3.27 22.55
CA LYS A 90 26.78 -4.12 22.58
C LYS A 90 26.29 -4.33 24.01
N GLU A 91 24.97 -4.32 24.19
CA GLU A 91 24.27 -4.62 25.45
C GLU A 91 24.65 -3.74 26.65
N SER A 92 25.47 -2.70 26.43
CA SER A 92 26.08 -1.91 27.52
C SER A 92 25.07 -1.32 28.50
N PHE A 93 23.94 -0.86 28.02
CA PHE A 93 22.88 -0.19 28.81
C PHE A 93 21.53 -0.89 28.72
N SER A 94 21.49 -2.15 28.28
CA SER A 94 20.24 -2.90 28.15
C SER A 94 19.51 -3.03 29.49
N SER A 95 18.19 -2.93 29.48
CA SER A 95 17.29 -3.07 30.63
C SER A 95 17.58 -2.12 31.80
N LEU A 96 18.16 -0.94 31.51
CA LEU A 96 18.31 0.10 32.52
C LEU A 96 17.01 0.86 32.73
N SER A 97 16.69 1.14 34.00
CA SER A 97 15.56 2.02 34.37
C SER A 97 15.95 3.52 34.33
N CYS A 98 16.93 3.88 33.50
CA CYS A 98 17.34 5.27 33.36
C CYS A 98 16.28 6.12 32.70
N THR A 99 16.18 7.38 33.16
CA THR A 99 15.21 8.35 32.60
C THR A 99 15.82 9.23 31.52
N THR A 100 17.15 9.33 31.48
CA THR A 100 17.85 10.25 30.56
C THR A 100 19.10 9.59 29.97
N VAL A 101 19.26 9.74 28.66
CA VAL A 101 20.47 9.33 27.95
C VAL A 101 21.00 10.51 27.15
N ARG A 102 22.28 10.84 27.33
CA ARG A 102 23.01 11.80 26.51
C ARG A 102 24.11 11.09 25.74
N ILE A 103 24.07 11.16 24.42
CA ILE A 103 25.05 10.55 23.52
C ILE A 103 26.07 11.63 23.09
N GLY A 104 27.37 11.31 23.25
CA GLY A 104 28.47 12.21 22.89
C GLY A 104 28.55 12.49 21.38
N LYS A 105 28.97 13.69 21.03
CA LYS A 105 28.96 14.24 19.66
C LYS A 105 29.86 13.54 18.64
N ASN A 106 30.79 12.66 19.06
CA ASN A 106 31.66 11.91 18.17
C ASN A 106 31.35 10.39 18.13
N VAL A 107 30.25 9.95 18.77
CA VAL A 107 29.78 8.58 18.66
C VAL A 107 29.41 8.29 17.21
N GLN A 108 30.00 7.26 16.62
CA GLN A 108 29.76 6.81 15.23
C GLN A 108 28.86 5.58 15.17
N VAL A 109 28.94 4.70 16.16
CA VAL A 109 28.18 3.44 16.20
C VAL A 109 27.49 3.28 17.55
N ILE A 110 26.20 2.97 17.51
CA ILE A 110 25.41 2.50 18.65
C ILE A 110 25.23 1.00 18.46
N GLY A 111 25.85 0.20 19.34
CA GLY A 111 25.95 -1.26 19.20
C GLY A 111 24.63 -1.99 19.38
N GLU A 112 24.62 -3.25 19.00
CA GLU A 112 23.47 -4.17 19.10
C GLU A 112 22.98 -4.23 20.56
N ASN A 113 21.66 -4.15 20.77
CA ASN A 113 20.99 -4.15 22.08
C ASN A 113 21.50 -3.07 23.06
N ALA A 114 22.23 -2.06 22.61
CA ALA A 114 22.93 -1.12 23.51
C ALA A 114 22.00 -0.48 24.55
N PHE A 115 20.76 -0.12 24.18
CA PHE A 115 19.70 0.46 25.04
C PHE A 115 18.42 -0.37 24.98
N MET A 116 18.48 -1.66 24.70
CA MET A 116 17.32 -2.53 24.65
C MET A 116 16.56 -2.51 25.98
N ASN A 117 15.21 -2.41 25.93
CA ASN A 117 14.32 -2.42 27.10
C ASN A 117 14.60 -1.31 28.15
N CYS A 118 15.07 -0.13 27.74
CA CYS A 118 15.12 1.04 28.59
C CYS A 118 13.73 1.69 28.70
N THR A 119 12.86 1.13 29.54
CA THR A 119 11.42 1.46 29.56
C THR A 119 11.06 2.73 30.32
N SER A 120 12.04 3.42 30.92
CA SER A 120 11.80 4.60 31.77
C SER A 120 12.32 5.91 31.17
N LEU A 121 12.74 5.89 29.91
CA LEU A 121 13.24 7.11 29.26
C LEU A 121 12.14 8.17 29.14
N THR A 122 12.51 9.42 29.40
CA THR A 122 11.61 10.57 29.31
C THR A 122 12.29 11.72 28.58
N GLY A 123 11.48 12.55 27.90
CA GLY A 123 12.01 13.69 27.14
C GLY A 123 12.65 13.29 25.81
N ASP A 124 13.42 14.19 25.23
CA ASP A 124 13.95 14.04 23.88
C ASP A 124 15.16 13.11 23.81
N LEU A 125 15.18 12.21 22.86
CA LEU A 125 16.36 11.42 22.48
C LEU A 125 16.99 12.02 21.22
N VAL A 126 18.22 12.51 21.37
CA VAL A 126 18.98 13.07 20.26
C VAL A 126 20.12 12.12 19.88
N ILE A 127 20.06 11.60 18.67
CA ILE A 127 21.16 10.84 18.03
C ILE A 127 22.04 11.87 17.31
N PRO A 128 23.33 12.01 17.67
CA PRO A 128 24.22 13.03 17.09
C PRO A 128 24.48 12.82 15.59
N ASP A 129 24.86 13.92 14.92
CA ASP A 129 25.19 13.89 13.48
C ASP A 129 26.40 13.00 13.13
N SER A 130 27.25 12.67 14.11
CA SER A 130 28.38 11.76 13.93
C SER A 130 27.99 10.29 13.82
N VAL A 131 26.80 9.91 14.31
CA VAL A 131 26.33 8.52 14.27
C VAL A 131 26.02 8.13 12.83
N THR A 132 26.73 7.11 12.36
CA THR A 132 26.54 6.52 11.03
C THR A 132 25.74 5.24 11.06
N THR A 133 25.79 4.52 12.20
CA THR A 133 25.17 3.21 12.33
C THR A 133 24.49 3.06 13.69
N ILE A 134 23.23 2.65 13.64
CA ILE A 134 22.48 2.13 14.78
C ILE A 134 22.24 0.65 14.47
N ASP A 135 22.84 -0.23 15.29
CA ASP A 135 22.81 -1.67 15.07
C ASP A 135 21.44 -2.28 15.43
N ARG A 136 21.31 -3.57 15.13
CA ARG A 136 20.12 -4.37 15.41
C ARG A 136 19.69 -4.25 16.88
N TRP A 137 18.36 -4.04 17.12
CA TRP A 137 17.74 -3.96 18.44
C TRP A 137 18.31 -2.89 19.38
N ALA A 138 19.04 -1.92 18.88
CA ALA A 138 19.75 -0.96 19.72
C ALA A 138 18.87 -0.24 20.76
N PHE A 139 17.60 0.08 20.42
CA PHE A 139 16.59 0.68 21.30
C PHE A 139 15.32 -0.16 21.40
N PHE A 140 15.37 -1.45 21.06
CA PHE A 140 14.19 -2.32 21.09
C PHE A 140 13.47 -2.26 22.45
N GLY A 141 12.17 -2.03 22.45
CA GLY A 141 11.35 -1.97 23.66
C GLY A 141 11.64 -0.77 24.58
N SER A 142 12.36 0.24 24.08
CA SER A 142 12.68 1.43 24.86
C SER A 142 11.58 2.47 24.72
N VAL A 143 10.84 2.70 25.79
CA VAL A 143 9.74 3.68 25.81
C VAL A 143 10.30 5.05 26.15
N ILE A 144 10.08 6.03 25.24
CA ILE A 144 10.46 7.43 25.45
C ILE A 144 9.18 8.24 25.71
N SER A 145 8.79 8.32 26.97
CA SER A 145 7.55 9.00 27.34
C SER A 145 7.67 10.52 27.17
N ASN A 146 6.69 11.10 26.45
CA ASN A 146 6.56 12.55 26.27
C ASN A 146 7.78 13.25 25.60
N GLY A 147 8.53 12.50 24.79
CA GLY A 147 9.69 13.02 24.08
C GLY A 147 9.62 12.83 22.57
N THR A 148 10.61 13.39 21.90
CA THR A 148 10.82 13.27 20.45
C THR A 148 12.10 12.48 20.16
N LEU A 149 12.16 11.86 18.96
CA LEU A 149 13.38 11.29 18.42
C LEU A 149 13.96 12.20 17.35
N THR A 150 15.20 12.62 17.51
CA THR A 150 15.97 13.30 16.48
C THR A 150 17.07 12.39 15.98
N LEU A 151 17.08 12.05 14.70
CA LEU A 151 18.13 11.28 14.04
C LEU A 151 19.14 12.22 13.38
N GLY A 152 20.43 12.02 13.67
CA GLY A 152 21.53 12.82 13.14
C GLY A 152 21.70 12.65 11.62
N LYS A 153 22.16 13.71 10.94
CA LYS A 153 22.30 13.76 9.47
C LYS A 153 23.38 12.80 8.91
N GLY A 154 24.31 12.34 9.79
CA GLY A 154 25.33 11.37 9.40
C GLY A 154 24.84 9.93 9.29
N LEU A 155 23.62 9.64 9.75
CA LEU A 155 23.08 8.29 9.78
C LEU A 155 22.96 7.68 8.38
N ARG A 156 23.37 6.42 8.24
CA ARG A 156 23.36 5.64 7.00
C ARG A 156 22.66 4.31 7.17
N THR A 157 22.81 3.70 8.36
CA THR A 157 22.30 2.38 8.66
C THR A 157 21.42 2.42 9.91
N ILE A 158 20.19 1.93 9.77
CA ILE A 158 19.26 1.65 10.86
C ILE A 158 19.01 0.14 10.82
N GLY A 159 19.51 -0.56 11.84
CA GLY A 159 19.48 -2.01 11.90
C GLY A 159 18.08 -2.60 12.09
N GLU A 160 17.99 -3.90 11.89
CA GLU A 160 16.77 -4.68 12.10
C GLU A 160 16.22 -4.41 13.52
N ARG A 161 14.92 -4.05 13.60
CA ARG A 161 14.20 -3.79 14.85
C ARG A 161 14.87 -2.78 15.79
N ALA A 162 15.66 -1.87 15.25
CA ALA A 162 16.44 -0.92 16.07
C ALA A 162 15.57 -0.10 17.02
N PHE A 163 14.37 0.29 16.61
CA PHE A 163 13.40 1.07 17.40
C PHE A 163 12.04 0.37 17.57
N THR A 164 11.99 -0.97 17.39
CA THR A 164 10.74 -1.71 17.61
C THR A 164 10.23 -1.49 19.02
N GLY A 165 8.94 -1.16 19.12
CA GLY A 165 8.26 -0.92 20.39
C GLY A 165 8.64 0.37 21.09
N CYS A 166 9.34 1.28 20.41
CA CYS A 166 9.55 2.63 20.90
C CYS A 166 8.28 3.49 20.76
N SER A 167 8.16 4.50 21.61
CA SER A 167 7.04 5.45 21.60
C SER A 167 7.58 6.86 21.67
N PHE A 168 7.34 7.66 20.64
CA PHE A 168 7.64 9.09 20.65
C PHE A 168 6.53 9.89 20.01
N SER A 169 6.52 11.20 20.27
CA SER A 169 5.63 12.16 19.63
C SER A 169 6.41 13.09 18.69
N GLY A 170 5.68 13.87 17.90
CA GLY A 170 6.29 14.89 17.04
C GLY A 170 6.72 14.45 15.66
N GLY A 171 6.46 13.19 15.31
CA GLY A 171 6.82 12.62 14.00
C GLY A 171 8.21 12.00 13.96
N LEU A 172 8.52 11.44 12.79
CA LEU A 172 9.80 10.79 12.51
C LEU A 172 10.35 11.31 11.18
N THR A 173 11.55 11.88 11.21
CA THR A 173 12.29 12.24 10.01
C THR A 173 13.49 11.34 9.86
N ILE A 174 13.52 10.54 8.80
CA ILE A 174 14.68 9.73 8.43
C ILE A 174 15.65 10.60 7.63
N PRO A 175 16.92 10.72 8.02
CA PRO A 175 17.85 11.63 7.36
C PRO A 175 18.30 11.13 5.99
N GLU A 176 18.69 12.10 5.15
CA GLU A 176 19.30 11.82 3.84
C GLU A 176 20.57 10.98 3.97
N GLY A 177 20.75 10.06 3.01
CA GLY A 177 21.84 9.09 3.01
C GLY A 177 21.47 7.72 3.59
N VAL A 178 20.31 7.59 4.27
CA VAL A 178 19.72 6.28 4.56
C VAL A 178 19.10 5.76 3.24
N THR A 179 19.52 4.57 2.84
CA THR A 179 19.06 3.94 1.59
C THR A 179 18.13 2.76 1.83
N GLU A 180 18.09 2.26 3.05
CA GLU A 180 17.26 1.13 3.46
C GLU A 180 16.70 1.34 4.86
N ILE A 181 15.42 1.06 5.05
CA ILE A 181 14.82 0.85 6.36
C ILE A 181 14.73 -0.66 6.55
N ALA A 182 15.46 -1.17 7.52
CA ALA A 182 15.55 -2.62 7.78
C ALA A 182 14.21 -3.19 8.31
N GLU A 183 14.13 -4.54 8.35
CA GLU A 183 12.95 -5.23 8.88
C GLU A 183 12.60 -4.76 10.30
N GLY A 184 11.32 -4.38 10.49
CA GLY A 184 10.76 -3.99 11.78
C GLY A 184 11.42 -2.77 12.43
N ALA A 185 12.23 -1.99 11.71
CA ALA A 185 13.07 -0.95 12.30
C ALA A 185 12.31 0.01 13.21
N PHE A 186 11.07 0.33 12.91
CA PHE A 186 10.18 1.21 13.67
C PHE A 186 8.80 0.57 13.94
N CYS A 187 8.72 -0.74 14.08
CA CYS A 187 7.47 -1.45 14.30
C CYS A 187 6.98 -1.27 15.75
N SER A 188 5.71 -0.92 15.96
CA SER A 188 5.15 -0.81 17.31
C SER A 188 4.63 -2.12 17.89
N SER A 189 4.46 -3.15 17.08
CA SER A 189 3.78 -4.38 17.49
C SER A 189 4.61 -5.35 18.28
N SER A 190 3.94 -5.87 19.28
CA SER A 190 4.32 -7.01 20.08
C SER A 190 4.06 -8.38 19.43
N LYS A 191 3.93 -8.51 18.11
CA LYS A 191 3.80 -9.85 17.50
C LYS A 191 4.94 -10.79 17.93
N TYR A 192 6.02 -10.21 18.43
CA TYR A 192 7.21 -10.90 18.94
C TYR A 192 7.45 -10.69 20.44
N SER A 193 6.51 -10.06 21.15
CA SER A 193 6.60 -9.80 22.60
C SER A 193 5.29 -10.15 23.25
N SER A 194 5.34 -10.94 24.31
CA SER A 194 4.22 -11.16 25.26
C SER A 194 3.96 -9.93 26.16
N SER A 195 4.58 -8.80 25.85
CA SER A 195 4.46 -7.53 26.61
C SER A 195 3.20 -6.77 26.17
N PRO A 196 2.51 -6.06 27.08
CA PRO A 196 1.37 -5.23 26.73
C PRO A 196 1.75 -4.17 25.71
N ALA A 197 0.75 -3.68 24.97
CA ALA A 197 0.89 -2.73 23.87
C ALA A 197 1.98 -1.69 24.16
N LEU A 198 3.11 -1.84 23.46
CA LEU A 198 4.15 -0.84 23.42
C LEU A 198 3.58 0.40 22.73
N GLY A 199 4.02 1.59 23.10
CA GLY A 199 3.50 2.83 22.54
C GLY A 199 3.72 2.93 21.04
N LYS A 200 3.02 3.87 20.41
CA LYS A 200 3.14 4.17 18.97
C LYS A 200 3.98 5.42 18.74
N ILE A 201 4.69 5.48 17.63
CA ILE A 201 5.24 6.73 17.09
C ILE A 201 4.07 7.49 16.47
N THR A 202 3.91 8.77 16.85
CA THR A 202 2.82 9.61 16.35
C THR A 202 3.35 10.87 15.67
N GLY A 203 2.53 11.51 14.83
CA GLY A 203 2.91 12.66 14.03
C GLY A 203 3.23 12.28 12.59
N THR A 204 4.00 13.07 11.88
CA THR A 204 4.28 12.85 10.46
C THR A 204 5.49 11.94 10.24
N LEU A 205 5.48 11.19 9.14
CA LEU A 205 6.64 10.42 8.67
C LEU A 205 7.27 11.11 7.45
N THR A 206 8.56 11.43 7.55
CA THR A 206 9.33 11.97 6.42
C THR A 206 10.41 10.98 6.02
N LEU A 207 10.35 10.49 4.78
CA LEU A 207 11.31 9.55 4.19
C LEU A 207 12.34 10.30 3.32
N PRO A 208 13.62 9.88 3.31
CA PRO A 208 14.66 10.56 2.55
C PRO A 208 14.58 10.26 1.05
N SER A 209 15.01 11.19 0.21
CA SER A 209 15.07 11.03 -1.25
C SER A 209 16.03 9.90 -1.69
N THR A 210 16.99 9.57 -0.83
CA THR A 210 17.98 8.50 -1.05
C THR A 210 17.43 7.10 -0.86
N LEU A 211 16.22 6.95 -0.31
CA LEU A 211 15.65 5.64 0.04
C LEU A 211 15.41 4.76 -1.17
N LYS A 212 15.79 3.48 -1.08
CA LYS A 212 15.64 2.45 -2.13
C LYS A 212 14.70 1.32 -1.70
N THR A 213 14.78 0.92 -0.44
CA THR A 213 14.01 -0.20 0.08
C THR A 213 13.39 0.10 1.43
N ILE A 214 12.16 -0.36 1.63
CA ILE A 214 11.46 -0.37 2.90
C ILE A 214 11.26 -1.83 3.26
N GLY A 215 11.87 -2.28 4.38
CA GLY A 215 11.84 -3.66 4.82
C GLY A 215 10.48 -4.14 5.31
N ALA A 216 10.36 -5.43 5.52
CA ALA A 216 9.14 -6.01 6.08
C ALA A 216 8.87 -5.44 7.49
N TYR A 217 7.60 -5.17 7.81
CA TYR A 217 7.17 -4.60 9.10
C TYR A 217 7.84 -3.26 9.48
N ALA A 218 8.51 -2.58 8.58
CA ALA A 218 9.37 -1.42 8.89
C ALA A 218 8.68 -0.35 9.74
N PHE A 219 7.41 -0.07 9.49
CA PHE A 219 6.57 0.92 10.19
C PHE A 219 5.23 0.33 10.66
N ALA A 220 5.15 -0.97 10.82
CA ALA A 220 3.92 -1.67 11.15
C ALA A 220 3.30 -1.19 12.47
N TYR A 221 1.97 -1.02 12.49
CA TYR A 221 1.15 -0.68 13.67
C TYR A 221 1.42 0.70 14.26
N GLU A 222 2.06 1.60 13.51
CA GLU A 222 2.40 2.94 14.01
C GLU A 222 1.23 3.93 13.89
N GLY A 223 1.30 5.00 14.67
CA GLY A 223 0.27 6.04 14.74
C GLY A 223 0.61 7.29 13.92
N PHE A 224 1.34 7.15 12.81
CA PHE A 224 1.63 8.27 11.93
C PHE A 224 0.36 8.90 11.37
N SER A 225 0.43 10.20 11.08
CA SER A 225 -0.68 10.97 10.52
C SER A 225 -0.23 11.88 9.37
N GLY A 226 -1.20 12.41 8.63
CA GLY A 226 -0.93 13.22 7.44
C GLY A 226 -0.70 12.37 6.19
N GLU A 227 -0.04 12.93 5.19
CA GLU A 227 0.24 12.22 3.93
C GLU A 227 1.46 11.32 4.04
N LEU A 228 1.40 10.14 3.44
CA LEU A 228 2.55 9.26 3.25
C LEU A 228 3.16 9.51 1.86
N LEU A 229 4.33 10.14 1.83
CA LEU A 229 5.08 10.39 0.60
C LEU A 229 6.17 9.33 0.44
N ILE A 230 5.99 8.41 -0.51
CA ILE A 230 7.01 7.41 -0.88
C ILE A 230 7.94 8.06 -1.91
N PRO A 231 9.26 8.16 -1.65
CA PRO A 231 10.20 8.79 -2.58
C PRO A 231 10.35 8.06 -3.91
N ASP A 232 10.58 8.80 -4.99
CA ASP A 232 10.73 8.27 -6.36
C ASP A 232 11.90 7.27 -6.53
N GLY A 233 12.81 7.21 -5.56
CA GLY A 233 13.91 6.25 -5.56
C GLY A 233 13.56 4.85 -5.06
N VAL A 234 12.40 4.67 -4.41
CA VAL A 234 12.01 3.40 -3.79
C VAL A 234 11.65 2.38 -4.85
N THR A 235 12.24 1.19 -4.77
CA THR A 235 12.03 0.09 -5.73
C THR A 235 11.23 -1.06 -5.15
N SER A 236 11.25 -1.24 -3.82
CA SER A 236 10.53 -2.32 -3.14
C SER A 236 10.02 -1.89 -1.75
N ILE A 237 8.85 -2.39 -1.39
CA ILE A 237 8.23 -2.22 -0.08
C ILE A 237 7.90 -3.62 0.44
N GLY A 238 8.46 -4.00 1.59
CA GLY A 238 8.36 -5.33 2.16
C GLY A 238 6.97 -5.67 2.70
N ALA A 239 6.78 -6.94 3.02
CA ALA A 239 5.51 -7.42 3.58
C ALA A 239 5.19 -6.72 4.90
N ASN A 240 3.91 -6.36 5.11
CA ASN A 240 3.41 -5.70 6.32
C ASN A 240 4.11 -4.36 6.66
N ALA A 241 4.81 -3.73 5.72
CA ALA A 241 5.63 -2.55 6.02
C ALA A 241 4.86 -1.40 6.69
N PHE A 242 3.59 -1.22 6.35
CA PHE A 242 2.69 -0.19 6.89
C PHE A 242 1.37 -0.79 7.42
N VAL A 243 1.35 -2.08 7.75
CA VAL A 243 0.13 -2.73 8.26
C VAL A 243 -0.42 -1.97 9.48
N GLU A 244 -1.76 -1.73 9.50
CA GLU A 244 -2.46 -1.02 10.58
C GLU A 244 -1.91 0.40 10.88
N CYS A 245 -1.42 1.10 9.86
CA CYS A 245 -1.10 2.53 9.94
C CYS A 245 -2.34 3.34 9.54
N ASP A 246 -3.33 3.38 10.40
CA ASP A 246 -4.67 3.93 10.17
C ASP A 246 -4.75 5.46 10.15
N GLY A 247 -3.73 6.15 10.68
CA GLY A 247 -3.70 7.60 10.77
C GLY A 247 -3.22 8.35 9.53
N PHE A 248 -2.65 7.66 8.52
CA PHE A 248 -2.33 8.29 7.24
C PHE A 248 -3.61 8.65 6.49
N GLY A 249 -3.58 9.77 5.74
CA GLY A 249 -4.70 10.27 4.96
C GLY A 249 -4.33 10.67 3.55
N GLY A 250 -5.31 11.22 2.80
CA GLY A 250 -5.09 11.66 1.42
C GLY A 250 -4.97 10.51 0.42
N THR A 251 -4.23 10.72 -0.65
CA THR A 251 -4.01 9.71 -1.69
C THR A 251 -2.68 9.00 -1.48
N LEU A 252 -2.72 7.69 -1.25
CA LEU A 252 -1.50 6.87 -1.32
C LEU A 252 -1.04 6.78 -2.78
N SER A 253 0.15 7.32 -3.05
CA SER A 253 0.75 7.27 -4.38
C SER A 253 2.05 6.47 -4.35
N LEU A 254 2.06 5.34 -5.06
CA LEU A 254 3.27 4.55 -5.27
C LEU A 254 3.99 5.07 -6.53
N PRO A 255 5.25 5.54 -6.43
CA PRO A 255 6.00 6.01 -7.59
C PRO A 255 6.30 4.86 -8.56
N ASP A 256 6.51 5.18 -9.85
CA ASP A 256 6.71 4.18 -10.91
C ASP A 256 8.03 3.38 -10.78
N SER A 257 8.91 3.81 -9.90
CA SER A 257 10.11 3.06 -9.50
C SER A 257 9.79 1.80 -8.69
N VAL A 258 8.65 1.77 -7.96
CA VAL A 258 8.26 0.61 -7.15
C VAL A 258 7.90 -0.56 -8.05
N LYS A 259 8.67 -1.64 -7.97
CA LYS A 259 8.49 -2.88 -8.74
C LYS A 259 7.77 -3.96 -7.96
N THR A 260 7.92 -3.94 -6.64
CA THR A 260 7.34 -4.94 -5.74
C THR A 260 6.76 -4.29 -4.50
N VAL A 261 5.59 -4.75 -4.13
CA VAL A 261 4.96 -4.51 -2.82
C VAL A 261 4.72 -5.87 -2.17
N GLY A 262 4.99 -5.97 -0.88
CA GLY A 262 4.82 -7.23 -0.16
C GLY A 262 3.36 -7.52 0.20
N GLU A 263 3.14 -8.73 0.70
CA GLU A 263 1.86 -9.16 1.27
C GLU A 263 1.45 -8.23 2.42
N SER A 264 0.16 -7.88 2.51
CA SER A 264 -0.43 -7.07 3.57
C SER A 264 0.24 -5.70 3.78
N VAL A 265 0.90 -5.15 2.77
CA VAL A 265 1.75 -3.96 2.91
C VAL A 265 1.01 -2.75 3.46
N PHE A 266 -0.26 -2.52 3.09
CA PHE A 266 -1.15 -1.46 3.57
C PHE A 266 -2.48 -2.02 4.13
N TYR A 267 -2.43 -3.23 4.67
CA TYR A 267 -3.59 -3.86 5.31
C TYR A 267 -4.08 -3.02 6.49
N LEU A 268 -5.39 -2.72 6.57
CA LEU A 268 -6.01 -1.87 7.61
C LEU A 268 -5.46 -0.43 7.66
N CYS A 269 -5.02 0.12 6.52
CA CYS A 269 -4.71 1.55 6.41
C CYS A 269 -5.99 2.32 6.02
N GLU A 270 -6.86 2.58 6.99
CA GLU A 270 -8.23 3.03 6.77
C GLU A 270 -8.36 4.49 6.33
N GLY A 271 -7.35 5.33 6.62
CA GLY A 271 -7.44 6.77 6.42
C GLY A 271 -7.18 7.24 4.98
N PHE A 272 -6.63 6.39 4.09
CA PHE A 272 -6.41 6.78 2.70
C PHE A 272 -7.73 6.91 1.93
N THR A 273 -7.90 8.02 1.22
CA THR A 273 -9.10 8.32 0.41
C THR A 273 -8.93 8.03 -1.07
N GLY A 274 -7.69 7.88 -1.53
CA GLY A 274 -7.33 7.53 -2.91
C GLY A 274 -6.14 6.59 -2.98
N LEU A 275 -6.01 5.87 -4.11
CA LEU A 275 -4.90 4.95 -4.35
C LEU A 275 -4.42 5.08 -5.80
N LYS A 276 -3.13 5.43 -5.96
CA LYS A 276 -2.42 5.41 -7.24
C LYS A 276 -1.33 4.35 -7.17
N LEU A 277 -1.46 3.31 -7.97
CA LEU A 277 -0.51 2.22 -8.06
C LEU A 277 0.65 2.56 -9.01
N SER A 278 1.82 2.00 -8.73
CA SER A 278 3.01 2.12 -9.59
C SER A 278 2.81 1.39 -10.92
N ALA A 279 3.15 2.04 -12.03
CA ALA A 279 3.20 1.39 -13.35
C ALA A 279 4.27 0.28 -13.45
N GLY A 280 5.17 0.19 -12.49
CA GLY A 280 6.19 -0.85 -12.42
C GLY A 280 5.74 -2.19 -11.85
N LEU A 281 4.51 -2.28 -11.31
CA LEU A 281 4.01 -3.52 -10.70
C LEU A 281 3.63 -4.55 -11.76
N THR A 282 3.97 -5.81 -11.50
CA THR A 282 3.58 -6.96 -12.33
C THR A 282 2.57 -7.87 -11.64
N LYS A 283 2.41 -7.71 -10.34
CA LYS A 283 1.48 -8.46 -9.49
C LYS A 283 1.00 -7.59 -8.33
N ILE A 284 -0.22 -7.79 -7.90
CA ILE A 284 -0.75 -7.27 -6.63
C ILE A 284 -0.76 -8.44 -5.65
N GLU A 285 -0.03 -8.31 -4.55
CA GLU A 285 0.11 -9.40 -3.58
C GLU A 285 -1.11 -9.54 -2.67
N ARG A 286 -1.16 -10.65 -1.96
CA ARG A 286 -2.23 -11.02 -1.03
C ARG A 286 -2.41 -9.96 0.06
N TYR A 287 -3.66 -9.55 0.35
CA TYR A 287 -4.05 -8.54 1.35
C TYR A 287 -3.41 -7.16 1.21
N SER A 288 -2.68 -6.86 0.12
CA SER A 288 -1.84 -5.65 0.00
C SER A 288 -2.59 -4.35 0.28
N PHE A 289 -3.84 -4.25 -0.14
CA PHE A 289 -4.70 -3.07 -0.02
C PHE A 289 -6.07 -3.43 0.57
N ALA A 290 -6.13 -4.49 1.39
CA ALA A 290 -7.38 -4.90 2.01
C ALA A 290 -7.72 -4.02 3.22
N HIS A 291 -9.04 -3.88 3.48
CA HIS A 291 -9.58 -3.08 4.57
C HIS A 291 -9.21 -1.58 4.52
N MET A 292 -9.06 -1.04 3.31
CA MET A 292 -8.88 0.40 3.09
C MET A 292 -10.27 1.06 2.98
N TYR A 293 -11.02 1.11 4.08
CA TYR A 293 -12.41 1.63 4.11
C TYR A 293 -12.56 3.08 3.69
N GLY A 294 -11.46 3.84 3.72
CA GLY A 294 -11.43 5.25 3.31
C GLY A 294 -11.51 5.48 1.81
N LEU A 295 -11.24 4.48 0.95
CA LEU A 295 -11.16 4.66 -0.49
C LEU A 295 -12.51 5.11 -1.07
N LYS A 296 -12.50 6.28 -1.74
CA LYS A 296 -13.71 6.89 -2.35
C LYS A 296 -13.52 7.17 -3.84
N THR A 297 -12.40 6.80 -4.40
CA THR A 297 -12.04 7.05 -5.79
C THR A 297 -11.90 5.75 -6.58
N LYS A 298 -11.99 5.85 -7.90
CA LYS A 298 -11.69 4.75 -8.81
C LYS A 298 -10.23 4.31 -8.64
N VAL A 299 -10.01 3.01 -8.54
CA VAL A 299 -8.66 2.42 -8.55
C VAL A 299 -8.32 1.94 -9.96
N VAL A 300 -7.14 2.31 -10.44
CA VAL A 300 -6.63 1.85 -11.75
C VAL A 300 -5.50 0.86 -11.49
N ILE A 301 -5.73 -0.39 -11.87
CA ILE A 301 -4.66 -1.41 -11.86
C ILE A 301 -3.80 -1.19 -13.13
N PRO A 302 -2.50 -0.98 -12.99
CA PRO A 302 -1.65 -0.62 -14.13
C PRO A 302 -1.44 -1.78 -15.12
N GLU A 303 -1.18 -1.42 -16.38
CA GLU A 303 -0.74 -2.40 -17.39
C GLU A 303 0.55 -3.07 -16.95
N GLY A 304 0.69 -4.36 -17.30
CA GLY A 304 1.78 -5.21 -16.82
C GLY A 304 1.38 -6.10 -15.63
N VAL A 305 0.35 -5.74 -14.86
CA VAL A 305 -0.17 -6.60 -13.80
C VAL A 305 -0.88 -7.81 -14.44
N THR A 306 -0.41 -9.00 -14.08
CA THR A 306 -0.96 -10.28 -14.59
C THR A 306 -1.78 -11.04 -13.56
N GLU A 307 -1.60 -10.74 -12.29
CA GLU A 307 -2.31 -11.41 -11.18
C GLU A 307 -2.69 -10.41 -10.08
N ILE A 308 -3.91 -10.51 -9.59
CA ILE A 308 -4.39 -9.88 -8.35
C ILE A 308 -4.53 -10.99 -7.31
N GLY A 309 -3.81 -10.87 -6.21
CA GLY A 309 -3.70 -11.88 -5.16
C GLY A 309 -4.97 -12.07 -4.33
N GLU A 310 -4.93 -13.06 -3.44
CA GLU A 310 -6.02 -13.34 -2.50
C GLU A 310 -6.32 -12.12 -1.63
N SER A 311 -7.59 -11.75 -1.51
CA SER A 311 -8.09 -10.65 -0.68
C SER A 311 -7.38 -9.30 -0.90
N ALA A 312 -6.75 -9.10 -2.06
CA ALA A 312 -5.88 -7.94 -2.29
C ALA A 312 -6.58 -6.59 -2.08
N PHE A 313 -7.87 -6.49 -2.37
CA PHE A 313 -8.71 -5.31 -2.19
C PHE A 313 -10.00 -5.62 -1.40
N SER A 314 -10.01 -6.68 -0.61
CA SER A 314 -11.20 -7.02 0.17
C SER A 314 -11.54 -5.89 1.15
N CYS A 315 -12.85 -5.61 1.33
CA CYS A 315 -13.34 -4.58 2.25
C CYS A 315 -12.75 -3.17 1.99
N SER A 316 -12.50 -2.78 0.75
CA SER A 316 -11.82 -1.51 0.42
C SER A 316 -12.74 -0.39 -0.10
N ASP A 317 -14.04 -0.50 0.01
CA ASP A 317 -15.10 0.50 -0.28
C ASP A 317 -14.88 1.39 -1.54
N MET A 318 -14.17 0.85 -2.54
CA MET A 318 -13.91 1.56 -3.79
C MET A 318 -15.13 1.49 -4.73
N PRO A 319 -15.55 2.60 -5.35
CA PRO A 319 -16.75 2.61 -6.20
C PRO A 319 -16.56 1.89 -7.54
N SER A 320 -15.33 1.82 -8.02
CA SER A 320 -14.99 1.15 -9.29
C SER A 320 -13.51 0.83 -9.39
N VAL A 321 -13.18 -0.14 -10.25
CA VAL A 321 -11.81 -0.52 -10.59
C VAL A 321 -11.66 -0.64 -12.11
N SER A 322 -10.52 -0.19 -12.65
CA SER A 322 -10.09 -0.51 -14.02
C SER A 322 -9.08 -1.64 -13.96
N LEU A 323 -9.37 -2.73 -14.68
CA LEU A 323 -8.47 -3.88 -14.80
C LEU A 323 -7.64 -3.77 -16.09
N PRO A 324 -6.34 -4.14 -16.07
CA PRO A 324 -5.48 -4.06 -17.24
C PRO A 324 -5.75 -5.19 -18.25
N SER A 325 -5.42 -4.96 -19.51
CA SER A 325 -5.53 -5.97 -20.57
C SER A 325 -4.62 -7.19 -20.35
N THR A 326 -3.55 -7.01 -19.58
CA THR A 326 -2.55 -8.03 -19.25
C THR A 326 -3.01 -9.01 -18.16
N LEU A 327 -4.13 -8.71 -17.47
CA LEU A 327 -4.59 -9.51 -16.33
C LEU A 327 -5.02 -10.92 -16.75
N LYS A 328 -4.46 -11.93 -16.10
CA LYS A 328 -4.76 -13.36 -16.30
C LYS A 328 -5.55 -13.97 -15.16
N LYS A 329 -5.32 -13.51 -13.95
CA LYS A 329 -5.89 -14.14 -12.76
C LYS A 329 -6.37 -13.12 -11.74
N ILE A 330 -7.59 -13.32 -11.25
CA ILE A 330 -8.15 -12.67 -10.07
C ILE A 330 -8.23 -13.71 -8.97
N GLY A 331 -7.57 -13.46 -7.84
CA GLY A 331 -7.44 -14.39 -6.72
C GLY A 331 -8.72 -14.56 -5.92
N LYS A 332 -8.68 -15.50 -4.98
CA LYS A 332 -9.75 -15.73 -4.01
C LYS A 332 -10.04 -14.44 -3.24
N GLN A 333 -11.33 -14.06 -3.08
CA GLN A 333 -11.77 -12.91 -2.30
C GLN A 333 -11.13 -11.56 -2.71
N ALA A 334 -10.54 -11.46 -3.90
CA ALA A 334 -9.72 -10.32 -4.30
C ALA A 334 -10.46 -8.96 -4.18
N PHE A 335 -11.76 -8.93 -4.44
CA PHE A 335 -12.64 -7.77 -4.31
C PHE A 335 -13.86 -8.04 -3.44
N GLN A 336 -13.76 -8.98 -2.52
CA GLN A 336 -14.85 -9.30 -1.60
C GLN A 336 -15.20 -8.07 -0.76
N PHE A 337 -16.47 -7.70 -0.66
CA PHE A 337 -16.95 -6.51 0.05
C PHE A 337 -16.29 -5.18 -0.39
N ALA A 338 -15.79 -5.10 -1.62
CA ALA A 338 -15.02 -3.93 -2.09
C ALA A 338 -15.88 -2.72 -2.51
N GLY A 339 -17.21 -2.75 -2.31
CA GLY A 339 -18.09 -1.63 -2.64
C GLY A 339 -18.31 -1.39 -4.14
N LEU A 340 -17.81 -2.27 -5.01
CA LEU A 340 -17.87 -2.11 -6.46
C LEU A 340 -19.31 -2.05 -6.97
N THR A 341 -19.63 -1.03 -7.76
CA THR A 341 -20.92 -0.89 -8.43
C THR A 341 -20.90 -1.35 -9.89
N LYS A 342 -19.71 -1.48 -10.47
CA LYS A 342 -19.50 -2.01 -11.83
C LYS A 342 -18.09 -2.57 -11.99
N ILE A 343 -17.94 -3.50 -12.91
CA ILE A 343 -16.64 -4.03 -13.33
C ILE A 343 -16.69 -4.44 -14.79
N THR A 344 -15.58 -4.28 -15.49
CA THR A 344 -15.35 -4.84 -16.82
C THR A 344 -14.19 -5.80 -16.74
N LEU A 345 -14.41 -7.03 -17.15
CA LEU A 345 -13.39 -8.08 -17.16
C LEU A 345 -12.60 -8.01 -18.47
N PRO A 346 -11.26 -8.01 -18.44
CA PRO A 346 -10.45 -7.89 -19.65
C PRO A 346 -10.42 -9.19 -20.46
N ASN A 347 -10.33 -9.06 -21.78
CA ASN A 347 -10.37 -10.19 -22.73
C ASN A 347 -9.22 -11.23 -22.56
N GLY A 348 -8.22 -10.92 -21.76
CA GLY A 348 -7.13 -11.86 -21.46
C GLY A 348 -7.31 -12.66 -20.19
N LEU A 349 -8.36 -12.39 -19.40
CA LEU A 349 -8.59 -13.01 -18.10
C LEU A 349 -8.90 -14.50 -18.25
N GLU A 350 -8.21 -15.34 -17.48
CA GLU A 350 -8.34 -16.81 -17.56
C GLU A 350 -9.01 -17.40 -16.34
N THR A 351 -8.80 -16.81 -15.16
CA THR A 351 -9.29 -17.41 -13.90
C THR A 351 -9.88 -16.34 -12.98
N ILE A 352 -11.04 -16.64 -12.42
CA ILE A 352 -11.70 -15.87 -11.35
C ILE A 352 -11.80 -16.79 -10.12
N GLY A 353 -11.20 -16.38 -9.00
CA GLY A 353 -11.12 -17.17 -7.77
C GLY A 353 -12.42 -17.25 -6.99
N ASP A 354 -12.42 -18.08 -5.94
CA ASP A 354 -13.53 -18.19 -5.02
C ASP A 354 -13.83 -16.84 -4.36
N GLU A 355 -15.12 -16.49 -4.26
CA GLU A 355 -15.60 -15.28 -3.59
C GLU A 355 -14.95 -13.97 -4.10
N ALA A 356 -14.39 -13.99 -5.32
CA ALA A 356 -13.59 -12.88 -5.86
C ALA A 356 -14.35 -11.55 -5.87
N PHE A 357 -15.66 -11.58 -6.11
CA PHE A 357 -16.56 -10.42 -6.11
C PHE A 357 -17.76 -10.65 -5.18
N ASP A 358 -17.59 -11.42 -4.12
CA ASP A 358 -18.65 -11.68 -3.14
C ASP A 358 -19.14 -10.38 -2.50
N CYS A 359 -20.44 -10.26 -2.27
CA CYS A 359 -21.11 -9.03 -1.85
C CYS A 359 -21.08 -7.91 -2.87
N TRP A 360 -21.08 -8.26 -4.13
CA TRP A 360 -21.15 -7.31 -5.22
C TRP A 360 -22.51 -6.58 -5.27
N ASN A 361 -22.48 -5.26 -5.21
CA ASN A 361 -23.67 -4.42 -5.26
C ASN A 361 -24.00 -3.93 -6.67
N VAL A 362 -23.76 -4.78 -7.68
CA VAL A 362 -23.99 -4.41 -9.06
C VAL A 362 -25.41 -4.77 -9.47
N ASN A 363 -26.10 -3.79 -10.03
CA ASN A 363 -27.44 -3.93 -10.61
C ASN A 363 -27.40 -3.98 -12.15
N LYS A 364 -26.27 -4.44 -12.73
CA LYS A 364 -26.06 -4.53 -14.18
C LYS A 364 -25.60 -5.92 -14.59
N ALA A 365 -25.84 -6.27 -15.86
CA ALA A 365 -25.37 -7.51 -16.46
C ALA A 365 -23.84 -7.63 -16.41
N ILE A 366 -23.34 -8.85 -16.29
CA ILE A 366 -21.92 -9.19 -16.31
C ILE A 366 -21.60 -9.84 -17.65
N VAL A 367 -20.50 -9.38 -18.28
CA VAL A 367 -19.96 -10.03 -19.48
C VAL A 367 -18.70 -10.81 -19.08
N ILE A 368 -18.70 -12.10 -19.37
CA ILE A 368 -17.56 -13.01 -19.13
C ILE A 368 -16.80 -13.18 -20.45
N PRO A 369 -15.53 -12.75 -20.52
CA PRO A 369 -14.73 -12.87 -21.74
C PRO A 369 -14.50 -14.32 -22.16
N ALA A 370 -14.32 -14.54 -23.46
CA ALA A 370 -14.07 -15.88 -24.04
C ALA A 370 -12.80 -16.57 -23.50
N SER A 371 -11.87 -15.82 -22.95
CA SER A 371 -10.63 -16.35 -22.37
C SER A 371 -10.81 -17.01 -21.00
N VAL A 372 -11.94 -16.77 -20.30
CA VAL A 372 -12.19 -17.29 -18.95
C VAL A 372 -12.42 -18.78 -19.00
N LYS A 373 -11.55 -19.55 -18.31
CA LYS A 373 -11.57 -21.01 -18.26
C LYS A 373 -12.22 -21.54 -16.98
N SER A 374 -12.14 -20.78 -15.88
CA SER A 374 -12.71 -21.20 -14.60
C SER A 374 -13.21 -20.03 -13.76
N ILE A 375 -14.31 -20.26 -13.06
CA ILE A 375 -14.95 -19.33 -12.14
C ILE A 375 -15.17 -20.05 -10.81
N GLY A 376 -14.61 -19.49 -9.76
CA GLY A 376 -14.60 -20.05 -8.42
C GLY A 376 -15.96 -20.01 -7.73
N LYS A 377 -16.01 -20.68 -6.61
CA LYS A 377 -17.13 -20.79 -5.70
C LYS A 377 -17.56 -19.41 -5.17
N ASN A 378 -18.86 -19.10 -5.19
CA ASN A 378 -19.41 -17.82 -4.73
C ASN A 378 -18.76 -16.57 -5.40
N ALA A 379 -18.14 -16.72 -6.57
CA ALA A 379 -17.33 -15.65 -7.18
C ALA A 379 -18.11 -14.34 -7.35
N PHE A 380 -19.41 -14.42 -7.63
CA PHE A 380 -20.32 -13.28 -7.81
C PHE A 380 -21.53 -13.38 -6.88
N ARG A 381 -21.36 -13.95 -5.67
CA ARG A 381 -22.45 -14.08 -4.72
C ARG A 381 -22.98 -12.70 -4.32
N ARG A 382 -24.32 -12.62 -4.23
CA ARG A 382 -25.05 -11.43 -3.83
C ARG A 382 -25.83 -11.70 -2.55
N TYR A 383 -25.86 -10.78 -1.61
CA TYR A 383 -26.75 -10.87 -0.46
C TYR A 383 -28.11 -10.24 -0.77
N SER A 384 -29.19 -10.89 -0.38
CA SER A 384 -30.59 -10.53 -0.71
C SER A 384 -31.05 -9.14 -0.23
N TYR A 385 -30.29 -8.45 0.58
CA TYR A 385 -30.62 -7.10 1.04
C TYR A 385 -30.53 -6.02 -0.06
N TYR A 386 -29.92 -6.29 -1.21
CA TYR A 386 -29.62 -5.29 -2.23
C TYR A 386 -30.55 -5.34 -3.47
N GLY A 387 -31.78 -5.87 -3.31
CA GLY A 387 -32.81 -5.84 -4.33
C GLY A 387 -32.94 -7.12 -5.16
N SER A 388 -34.16 -7.46 -5.54
CA SER A 388 -34.49 -8.59 -6.42
C SER A 388 -34.54 -8.12 -7.86
N GLY A 389 -33.45 -8.27 -8.63
CA GLY A 389 -33.45 -8.09 -10.07
C GLY A 389 -32.78 -9.29 -10.71
N THR A 390 -33.46 -9.97 -11.62
CA THR A 390 -32.85 -10.99 -12.50
C THR A 390 -31.85 -10.30 -13.40
N LEU A 391 -30.56 -10.52 -13.14
CA LEU A 391 -29.48 -10.04 -13.98
C LEU A 391 -28.98 -11.19 -14.86
N GLY A 392 -28.60 -10.88 -16.10
CA GLY A 392 -28.00 -11.86 -17.00
C GLY A 392 -26.49 -11.89 -16.86
N VAL A 393 -25.91 -13.08 -16.97
CA VAL A 393 -24.47 -13.27 -17.20
C VAL A 393 -24.28 -13.67 -18.64
N TYR A 394 -23.46 -12.94 -19.37
CA TYR A 394 -23.25 -13.13 -20.80
C TYR A 394 -21.86 -13.69 -21.07
N PHE A 395 -21.78 -14.89 -21.62
CA PHE A 395 -20.54 -15.57 -21.95
C PHE A 395 -20.20 -15.36 -23.42
N LEU A 396 -19.00 -14.84 -23.68
CA LEU A 396 -18.48 -14.59 -25.02
C LEU A 396 -17.71 -15.81 -25.59
N GLY A 397 -17.57 -16.88 -24.85
CA GLY A 397 -16.81 -18.06 -25.22
C GLY A 397 -17.46 -19.37 -24.79
N ASP A 398 -16.64 -20.42 -24.85
CA ASP A 398 -17.02 -21.75 -24.40
C ASP A 398 -17.39 -21.75 -22.90
N ALA A 399 -18.17 -22.72 -22.47
CA ALA A 399 -18.58 -22.85 -21.08
C ALA A 399 -17.35 -23.03 -20.16
N PRO A 400 -17.09 -22.10 -19.22
CA PRO A 400 -15.98 -22.21 -18.29
C PRO A 400 -16.30 -23.25 -17.22
N GLN A 401 -15.29 -23.86 -16.61
CA GLN A 401 -15.50 -24.68 -15.43
C GLN A 401 -16.05 -23.82 -14.29
N LEU A 402 -17.26 -24.11 -13.81
CA LEU A 402 -17.83 -23.51 -12.61
C LEU A 402 -17.48 -24.38 -11.39
N VAL A 403 -17.10 -23.73 -10.30
CA VAL A 403 -16.81 -24.42 -9.03
C VAL A 403 -18.00 -24.27 -8.10
N GLY A 404 -18.58 -25.40 -7.67
CA GLY A 404 -19.80 -25.45 -6.85
C GLY A 404 -21.05 -25.72 -7.69
N THR A 405 -22.08 -26.26 -7.02
CA THR A 405 -23.37 -26.54 -7.67
C THR A 405 -24.40 -25.49 -7.27
N LEU A 406 -25.48 -25.36 -8.04
CA LEU A 406 -26.54 -24.36 -7.83
C LEU A 406 -27.07 -24.28 -6.39
N ASN A 407 -27.07 -25.39 -5.64
CA ASN A 407 -27.59 -25.46 -4.28
C ASN A 407 -26.52 -25.38 -3.18
N ALA A 408 -25.24 -25.30 -3.55
CA ALA A 408 -24.14 -25.28 -2.59
C ALA A 408 -22.96 -24.47 -3.14
N ASN A 409 -22.81 -23.23 -2.64
CA ASN A 409 -21.64 -22.39 -2.98
C ASN A 409 -21.49 -22.09 -4.47
N CYS A 410 -22.59 -21.74 -5.14
CA CYS A 410 -22.65 -21.47 -6.56
C CYS A 410 -21.84 -20.21 -6.98
N SER A 411 -21.29 -20.23 -8.18
CA SER A 411 -20.48 -19.13 -8.72
C SER A 411 -21.27 -17.84 -8.93
N PHE A 412 -22.56 -17.96 -9.21
CA PHE A 412 -23.52 -16.87 -9.42
C PHE A 412 -24.74 -17.03 -8.51
N PRO A 413 -25.55 -15.97 -8.31
CA PRO A 413 -26.87 -16.10 -7.68
C PRO A 413 -27.76 -17.11 -8.40
N SER A 414 -28.52 -17.89 -7.65
CA SER A 414 -29.34 -19.01 -8.17
C SER A 414 -30.50 -18.59 -9.07
N ASP A 415 -30.90 -17.33 -9.01
CA ASP A 415 -31.97 -16.73 -9.81
C ASP A 415 -31.48 -16.11 -11.12
N TRP A 416 -30.19 -16.26 -11.44
CA TRP A 416 -29.61 -15.71 -12.66
C TRP A 416 -29.69 -16.69 -13.83
N THR A 417 -29.95 -16.17 -15.03
CA THR A 417 -29.84 -16.91 -16.28
C THR A 417 -28.47 -16.67 -16.90
N LEU A 418 -27.81 -17.74 -17.34
CA LEU A 418 -26.55 -17.68 -18.04
C LEU A 418 -26.82 -17.64 -19.54
N PHE A 419 -26.43 -16.55 -20.18
CA PHE A 419 -26.56 -16.37 -21.63
C PHE A 419 -25.26 -16.70 -22.34
N TYR A 420 -25.30 -17.45 -23.43
CA TYR A 420 -24.13 -17.84 -24.21
C TYR A 420 -24.25 -17.51 -25.69
N LEU A 421 -23.16 -17.25 -26.37
CA LEU A 421 -23.15 -17.01 -27.81
C LEU A 421 -23.38 -18.34 -28.56
N PRO A 422 -24.32 -18.38 -29.53
CA PRO A 422 -24.47 -19.52 -30.42
C PRO A 422 -23.15 -19.88 -31.12
N GLY A 423 -22.86 -21.17 -31.22
CA GLY A 423 -21.61 -21.68 -31.83
C GLY A 423 -20.43 -21.88 -30.86
N THR A 424 -20.56 -21.47 -29.59
CA THR A 424 -19.60 -21.81 -28.53
C THR A 424 -19.90 -23.22 -27.97
N SER A 425 -18.87 -23.89 -27.43
CA SER A 425 -18.94 -25.27 -26.95
C SER A 425 -19.22 -25.37 -25.45
N GLY A 426 -19.65 -26.55 -25.00
CA GLY A 426 -19.89 -26.86 -23.60
C GLY A 426 -21.27 -26.48 -23.05
N TRP A 427 -22.06 -25.72 -23.79
CA TRP A 427 -23.43 -25.34 -23.44
C TRP A 427 -24.43 -26.38 -24.01
N THR A 428 -24.91 -27.29 -23.17
CA THR A 428 -25.77 -28.39 -23.61
C THR A 428 -27.05 -28.48 -22.76
N GLY A 429 -28.20 -28.69 -23.43
CA GLY A 429 -29.49 -28.77 -22.77
C GLY A 429 -30.04 -27.39 -22.33
N ASP A 430 -30.93 -27.40 -21.36
CA ASP A 430 -31.60 -26.19 -20.85
C ASP A 430 -30.91 -25.64 -19.56
N THR A 431 -29.91 -26.37 -19.04
CA THR A 431 -29.20 -25.98 -17.82
C THR A 431 -27.70 -26.32 -17.92
N TYR A 432 -26.87 -25.50 -17.26
CA TYR A 432 -25.45 -25.71 -17.07
C TYR A 432 -25.08 -25.57 -15.60
N GLU A 433 -24.53 -26.64 -14.99
CA GLU A 433 -24.22 -26.72 -13.55
C GLU A 433 -25.41 -26.33 -12.65
N GLY A 434 -26.64 -26.58 -13.12
CA GLY A 434 -27.89 -26.29 -12.44
C GLY A 434 -28.51 -24.92 -12.76
N TYR A 435 -27.77 -24.02 -13.41
CA TYR A 435 -28.30 -22.72 -13.87
C TYR A 435 -29.12 -22.87 -15.13
N GLN A 436 -30.21 -22.10 -15.27
CA GLN A 436 -30.89 -21.94 -16.53
C GLN A 436 -29.94 -21.30 -17.54
N ILE A 437 -29.87 -21.84 -18.76
CA ILE A 437 -29.09 -21.26 -19.85
C ILE A 437 -30.00 -20.89 -21.02
N ALA A 438 -29.58 -19.87 -21.76
CA ALA A 438 -30.28 -19.47 -22.99
C ALA A 438 -29.26 -18.99 -24.03
N PRO A 439 -29.50 -19.26 -25.33
CA PRO A 439 -28.68 -18.66 -26.37
C PRO A 439 -28.88 -17.13 -26.34
N TRP A 440 -27.79 -16.40 -26.51
CA TRP A 440 -27.82 -14.95 -26.64
C TRP A 440 -27.59 -14.59 -28.11
N ASP A 441 -28.54 -13.87 -28.67
CA ASP A 441 -28.51 -13.43 -30.07
C ASP A 441 -27.52 -12.27 -30.35
N GLY A 442 -26.73 -11.89 -29.32
CA GLY A 442 -25.84 -10.75 -29.41
C GLY A 442 -26.54 -9.42 -29.13
N GLU A 443 -27.87 -9.45 -28.91
CA GLU A 443 -28.68 -8.26 -28.64
C GLU A 443 -29.20 -8.25 -27.21
N THR A 444 -28.78 -7.28 -26.41
CA THR A 444 -29.48 -6.94 -25.16
C THR A 444 -30.43 -5.79 -25.44
N ARG A 445 -31.73 -6.06 -25.41
CA ARG A 445 -32.75 -4.99 -25.50
C ARG A 445 -32.89 -4.33 -24.13
N TRP A 446 -32.44 -3.10 -24.03
CA TRP A 446 -32.75 -2.21 -22.92
C TRP A 446 -33.65 -1.10 -23.48
N ASP A 447 -34.94 -1.14 -23.14
CA ASP A 447 -35.96 -0.09 -23.39
C ASP A 447 -35.91 0.57 -24.77
N ASN A 448 -36.27 -0.14 -25.84
CA ASN A 448 -36.46 0.39 -27.20
C ASN A 448 -35.36 1.29 -27.78
N LEU A 449 -34.20 1.40 -27.08
CA LEU A 449 -32.99 2.07 -27.49
C LEU A 449 -31.83 1.07 -27.40
N TYR A 450 -31.22 0.75 -28.54
CA TYR A 450 -30.03 -0.08 -28.56
C TYR A 450 -28.87 0.69 -27.94
N THR A 451 -28.61 0.50 -26.60
CA THR A 451 -27.45 1.06 -25.92
C THR A 451 -26.38 -0.01 -25.90
N ARG A 452 -25.30 0.18 -26.61
CA ARG A 452 -24.17 -0.74 -26.63
C ARG A 452 -22.97 -0.10 -25.96
N ARG A 453 -22.39 -0.81 -24.99
CA ARG A 453 -21.14 -0.48 -24.36
C ARG A 453 -20.05 -1.35 -24.97
N PHE A 454 -19.32 -0.84 -25.95
CA PHE A 454 -18.09 -1.44 -26.40
C PHE A 454 -17.13 -0.32 -26.82
N GLY A 455 -16.13 -0.09 -26.00
CA GLY A 455 -14.96 0.69 -26.35
C GLY A 455 -13.84 0.28 -25.44
N TYR A 456 -12.84 -0.39 -25.99
CA TYR A 456 -11.58 -0.56 -25.32
C TYR A 456 -10.58 0.40 -25.95
N ASP A 457 -9.82 1.13 -25.12
CA ASP A 457 -8.65 1.83 -25.67
C ASP A 457 -7.58 0.81 -26.06
N VAL A 458 -6.53 1.25 -26.74
CA VAL A 458 -5.39 0.39 -27.17
C VAL A 458 -4.71 -0.34 -26.00
N ARG A 459 -4.99 0.04 -24.75
CA ARG A 459 -4.47 -0.55 -23.54
C ARG A 459 -5.45 -1.52 -22.88
N GLY A 460 -6.64 -1.75 -23.50
CA GLY A 460 -7.67 -2.62 -22.94
C GLY A 460 -8.55 -1.97 -21.87
N TYR A 461 -8.45 -0.64 -21.68
CA TYR A 461 -9.36 0.07 -20.78
C TYR A 461 -10.71 0.27 -21.43
N GLU A 462 -11.78 -0.03 -20.69
CA GLU A 462 -13.13 0.37 -21.10
C GLU A 462 -13.20 1.89 -21.12
N ILE A 463 -13.50 2.47 -22.28
CA ILE A 463 -13.92 3.85 -22.35
C ILE A 463 -15.40 3.86 -21.97
N GLU A 464 -15.73 4.51 -20.85
CA GLU A 464 -17.08 4.68 -20.35
C GLU A 464 -17.89 5.58 -21.31
N THR A 465 -18.19 5.07 -22.49
CA THR A 465 -19.01 5.79 -23.47
C THR A 465 -20.10 4.85 -23.92
N SER A 466 -21.33 5.13 -23.54
CA SER A 466 -22.47 4.56 -24.21
C SER A 466 -22.82 5.45 -25.43
N TRP A 467 -23.10 4.82 -26.50
CA TRP A 467 -23.58 5.49 -27.70
C TRP A 467 -24.86 4.82 -28.19
N SER A 468 -25.69 5.53 -28.93
CA SER A 468 -26.90 5.01 -29.52
C SER A 468 -26.93 5.28 -31.00
N VAL A 469 -27.52 4.35 -31.78
CA VAL A 469 -27.80 4.51 -33.20
C VAL A 469 -29.31 4.51 -33.40
N ASN A 470 -29.80 5.53 -34.04
CA ASN A 470 -31.17 5.50 -34.59
C ASN A 470 -31.09 4.87 -35.98
N THR A 471 -31.61 3.65 -36.13
CA THR A 471 -31.53 2.87 -37.37
C THR A 471 -32.34 3.47 -38.53
N ASP A 472 -33.38 4.27 -38.24
CA ASP A 472 -34.17 4.90 -39.29
C ASP A 472 -33.49 6.11 -39.93
N THR A 473 -32.71 6.82 -39.13
CA THR A 473 -32.07 8.08 -39.54
C THR A 473 -30.57 7.99 -39.72
N GLY A 474 -29.93 6.89 -39.29
CA GLY A 474 -28.47 6.77 -39.25
C GLY A 474 -27.80 7.68 -38.22
N LYS A 475 -28.59 8.27 -37.31
CA LYS A 475 -28.09 9.20 -36.31
C LYS A 475 -27.39 8.46 -35.16
N ILE A 476 -26.12 8.79 -34.93
CA ILE A 476 -25.31 8.30 -33.81
C ILE A 476 -25.17 9.42 -32.77
N THR A 477 -25.39 9.12 -31.50
CA THR A 477 -25.22 10.04 -30.38
C THR A 477 -24.47 9.33 -29.23
N LEU A 478 -23.74 10.10 -28.41
CA LEU A 478 -23.26 9.63 -27.11
C LEU A 478 -24.41 9.70 -26.10
N THR A 479 -24.46 8.75 -25.17
CA THR A 479 -25.41 8.81 -24.05
C THR A 479 -24.87 9.63 -22.87
N ASP A 480 -23.55 9.72 -22.76
CA ASP A 480 -22.85 10.52 -21.77
C ASP A 480 -21.72 11.31 -22.43
N ASP A 481 -21.31 12.41 -21.79
CA ASP A 481 -20.16 13.19 -22.22
C ASP A 481 -18.87 12.37 -22.04
N LEU A 482 -17.95 12.50 -22.99
CA LEU A 482 -16.62 11.92 -22.83
C LEU A 482 -15.81 12.74 -21.83
N ASN A 483 -15.28 12.08 -20.81
CA ASN A 483 -14.42 12.74 -19.81
C ASN A 483 -13.12 13.25 -20.45
N GLU A 484 -12.57 12.51 -21.42
CA GLU A 484 -11.38 12.88 -22.19
C GLU A 484 -11.43 12.31 -23.61
N GLY A 485 -10.97 13.08 -24.58
CA GLY A 485 -10.89 12.64 -25.98
C GLY A 485 -12.13 12.88 -26.81
N CYS A 486 -12.32 12.09 -27.85
CA CYS A 486 -13.52 12.14 -28.71
C CYS A 486 -13.77 10.78 -29.37
N ALA A 487 -15.03 10.54 -29.75
CA ALA A 487 -15.40 9.46 -30.65
C ALA A 487 -15.49 9.98 -32.08
N VAL A 488 -14.92 9.27 -33.04
CA VAL A 488 -15.00 9.60 -34.48
C VAL A 488 -15.76 8.51 -35.17
N ALA A 489 -16.93 8.84 -35.69
CA ALA A 489 -17.73 7.94 -36.50
C ALA A 489 -17.43 8.16 -37.98
N VAL A 490 -17.17 7.08 -38.73
CA VAL A 490 -16.76 7.11 -40.14
C VAL A 490 -17.57 6.08 -40.91
N SER A 491 -18.09 6.46 -42.06
CA SER A 491 -18.66 5.52 -43.04
C SER A 491 -17.77 5.39 -44.28
N TYR A 492 -17.74 4.17 -44.84
CA TYR A 492 -16.93 3.79 -45.99
C TYR A 492 -17.83 3.12 -47.04
N ASP A 493 -17.68 3.50 -48.28
CA ASP A 493 -18.34 2.81 -49.40
C ASP A 493 -17.78 1.39 -49.66
N ALA A 494 -18.36 0.68 -50.62
CA ALA A 494 -17.90 -0.67 -50.99
C ALA A 494 -16.45 -0.74 -51.46
N ASP A 495 -15.88 0.35 -51.91
CA ASP A 495 -14.49 0.48 -52.35
C ASP A 495 -13.54 0.86 -51.18
N GLY A 496 -14.08 1.03 -49.96
CA GLY A 496 -13.33 1.42 -48.78
C GLY A 496 -12.99 2.91 -48.68
N ARG A 497 -13.67 3.77 -49.49
CA ARG A 497 -13.49 5.22 -49.41
C ARG A 497 -14.39 5.82 -48.35
N VAL A 498 -13.88 6.80 -47.63
CA VAL A 498 -14.65 7.53 -46.60
C VAL A 498 -15.79 8.31 -47.29
N THR A 499 -17.02 8.03 -46.92
CA THR A 499 -18.21 8.70 -47.40
C THR A 499 -18.77 9.72 -46.40
N SER A 500 -18.51 9.51 -45.12
CA SER A 500 -18.90 10.43 -44.05
C SER A 500 -17.96 10.29 -42.86
N ILE A 501 -17.76 11.41 -42.16
CA ILE A 501 -16.96 11.46 -40.91
C ILE A 501 -17.59 12.48 -39.96
N GLY A 502 -17.66 12.14 -38.69
CA GLY A 502 -18.10 13.06 -37.65
C GLY A 502 -17.46 12.80 -36.32
N VAL A 503 -17.37 13.82 -35.48
CA VAL A 503 -16.74 13.79 -34.19
C VAL A 503 -17.77 14.03 -33.10
N LEU A 504 -17.77 13.16 -32.09
CA LEU A 504 -18.65 13.21 -30.93
C LEU A 504 -17.79 13.42 -29.67
N ARG A 505 -18.12 14.41 -28.86
CA ARG A 505 -17.43 14.70 -27.59
C ARG A 505 -18.39 14.73 -26.41
N THR A 506 -19.59 15.19 -26.67
CA THR A 506 -20.64 15.35 -25.66
C THR A 506 -21.90 14.62 -26.09
N LYS A 507 -22.81 14.35 -25.18
CA LYS A 507 -24.13 13.75 -25.45
C LYS A 507 -25.03 14.60 -26.32
N THR A 508 -24.69 15.86 -26.55
CA THR A 508 -25.42 16.75 -27.47
C THR A 508 -24.90 16.67 -28.89
N ASP A 509 -23.69 16.10 -29.09
CA ASP A 509 -23.15 15.89 -30.42
C ASP A 509 -23.85 14.72 -31.11
N PHE A 510 -23.99 14.80 -32.42
CA PHE A 510 -24.48 13.69 -33.21
C PHE A 510 -23.83 13.66 -34.59
N VAL A 511 -23.79 12.47 -35.17
CA VAL A 511 -23.36 12.23 -36.55
C VAL A 511 -24.44 11.42 -37.23
N VAL A 512 -24.78 11.77 -38.47
CA VAL A 512 -25.66 10.98 -39.32
C VAL A 512 -24.80 10.25 -40.34
N LEU A 513 -24.84 8.92 -40.33
CA LEU A 513 -24.09 8.06 -41.23
C LEU A 513 -25.08 7.37 -42.22
N ASN A 514 -24.58 7.06 -43.40
CA ASN A 514 -25.29 6.19 -44.32
C ASN A 514 -25.11 4.72 -43.84
N LEU A 515 -26.14 4.13 -43.30
CA LEU A 515 -26.10 2.76 -42.76
C LEU A 515 -25.99 1.65 -43.83
N GLN A 516 -26.11 2.01 -45.11
CA GLN A 516 -25.82 1.11 -46.24
C GLN A 516 -24.29 0.95 -46.46
N ASP A 517 -23.50 1.88 -45.94
CA ASP A 517 -22.04 1.84 -46.00
C ASP A 517 -21.47 1.08 -44.79
N THR A 518 -20.21 0.68 -44.86
CA THR A 518 -19.49 0.15 -43.67
C THR A 518 -19.22 1.28 -42.70
N CYS A 519 -19.89 1.29 -41.55
CA CYS A 519 -19.76 2.32 -40.52
C CYS A 519 -18.85 1.84 -39.38
N ARG A 520 -17.86 2.68 -38.97
CA ARG A 520 -16.90 2.40 -37.90
C ARG A 520 -16.84 3.54 -36.91
N LEU A 521 -16.72 3.19 -35.64
CA LEU A 521 -16.51 4.13 -34.56
C LEU A 521 -15.11 3.98 -33.99
N PHE A 522 -14.36 5.09 -33.95
CA PHE A 522 -13.01 5.20 -33.41
C PHE A 522 -13.06 6.04 -32.15
N LEU A 523 -12.32 5.64 -31.13
CA LEU A 523 -12.16 6.44 -29.92
C LEU A 523 -10.74 7.00 -29.90
N LEU A 524 -10.60 8.30 -29.68
CA LEU A 524 -9.33 9.03 -29.65
C LEU A 524 -9.15 9.66 -28.27
N ASN A 525 -7.97 9.58 -27.71
CA ASN A 525 -7.64 10.22 -26.43
C ASN A 525 -7.34 11.73 -26.59
N ALA A 526 -7.30 12.47 -25.48
CA ALA A 526 -7.08 13.92 -25.45
C ALA A 526 -5.71 14.38 -25.99
N SER A 527 -4.73 13.49 -26.11
CA SER A 527 -3.37 13.82 -26.55
C SER A 527 -3.18 13.85 -28.08
N SER A 528 -4.27 13.82 -28.87
CA SER A 528 -4.32 13.98 -30.33
C SER A 528 -3.43 13.06 -31.17
N ALA A 529 -2.79 12.05 -30.60
CA ALA A 529 -2.14 11.02 -31.40
C ALA A 529 -3.18 9.95 -31.75
N PRO A 530 -3.47 9.67 -33.05
CA PRO A 530 -4.33 8.59 -33.43
C PRO A 530 -3.64 7.28 -33.05
N ARG A 531 -3.97 6.75 -31.90
CA ARG A 531 -3.70 5.35 -31.60
C ARG A 531 -4.83 4.59 -32.27
N LEU A 532 -4.55 4.05 -33.44
CA LEU A 532 -5.46 3.22 -34.22
C LEU A 532 -5.80 1.99 -33.41
N ASN A 533 -6.91 2.05 -32.71
CA ASN A 533 -7.59 0.86 -32.22
C ASN A 533 -8.22 0.16 -33.40
N THR A 534 -8.42 -1.14 -33.27
CA THR A 534 -9.30 -1.85 -34.19
C THR A 534 -10.66 -1.16 -34.10
N PRO A 535 -11.15 -0.48 -35.14
CA PRO A 535 -12.40 0.25 -35.08
C PRO A 535 -13.55 -0.73 -34.87
N VAL A 536 -14.54 -0.33 -34.08
CA VAL A 536 -15.77 -1.07 -33.96
C VAL A 536 -16.55 -0.88 -35.28
N THR A 537 -16.89 -1.97 -35.96
CA THR A 537 -17.72 -1.91 -37.15
C THR A 537 -19.18 -1.77 -36.71
N ILE A 538 -19.79 -0.62 -36.96
CA ILE A 538 -21.15 -0.30 -36.51
C ILE A 538 -22.17 -1.23 -37.19
N ASN A 539 -21.91 -1.61 -38.44
CA ASN A 539 -22.82 -2.49 -39.22
C ASN A 539 -22.97 -3.89 -38.60
N ASP A 540 -21.95 -4.38 -37.91
CA ASP A 540 -22.02 -5.67 -37.17
C ASP A 540 -23.06 -5.63 -36.05
N TYR A 541 -23.61 -4.44 -35.80
CA TYR A 541 -24.51 -4.16 -34.71
C TYR A 541 -25.88 -3.60 -35.18
N LEU A 542 -26.10 -3.50 -36.49
CA LEU A 542 -27.41 -3.14 -37.04
C LEU A 542 -28.26 -4.39 -37.18
N PRO A 543 -29.57 -4.33 -36.90
CA PRO A 543 -30.48 -5.45 -37.19
C PRO A 543 -30.46 -5.74 -38.69
N THR A 544 -30.36 -7.03 -39.06
CA THR A 544 -30.42 -7.54 -40.43
C THR A 544 -31.84 -7.41 -40.98
#